data_dabc50bfe071468f5b871f12612991ae
#
_entry.id   dabc50bfe071468f5b871f12612991ae
#
_cell.length_a   1.000
_cell.length_b   1.000
_cell.length_c   1.000
_cell.angle_alpha   90.00
_cell.angle_beta   90.00
_cell.angle_gamma   90.00
#
_symmetry.space_group_name_H-M   'P 1'
#
loop_
_entity.id
_entity.type
_entity.pdbx_description
1 polymer ?
#
loop_
_entity_poly.entity_id
_entity_poly.type
_entity_poly.pdbx_seq_one_letter_code
_entity_poly.pdbx_strand_id
1 'polypeptide(L)'
;MASLLSKEQIIAPTGYNRWRVPLASVAIHLCIGSVYAWSIYNPPLTRIQGVVASSADDWSLSAVVWVFTVAIVSLGLAAAFAGKWLEEAGPRKVGVVAALCWGGGYLVGAIGILTHQLWLLYLGYGVIGGCGLGMGYVSPVSTLIRWFPDRRGMATGMAIMGFGGGAMIGTPMKEFFIRMFYRAPDYLGSVSEVNLVTEAGRRFADIGGTLQEVVVIGASEVREMIVPGPEGVYLVNSGATGVAETFFVIGLIYLVVMLIAAFSYRIPAEGWKPDGWTEPSDEKRGALISSHNVHLDEALKTRQFYQLWIVLCFNVTAGIGVLGVARTMITEIFGSSLPQIVDTAFAATYVVMISAFNMVGRFIWASASDYIGRRNTYWIFFLLGIFLYLSIPFSAQQVSASPSVVWLVYFYAATMIIFTMYGGGFATIPAYLADIFGTKYVGGIHGRLLTAWSTAGVLGPLAITSLRQNSVNTAINDLVSLVDPSAFQTQFGAGIDQLEALVASNTVNIARLMEIVPPGTTDPTSSLYNSTMLLMAALLAIALVSNALMRPVDPKHHLND
;
A
#
# COMPACT_ATOMS: atom_id res chain seq x y z
N MET A 1 -12.05 32.32 26.66
CA MET A 1 -11.73 30.94 27.00
C MET A 1 -10.92 30.36 25.85
N ALA A 2 -9.73 29.78 26.14
CA ALA A 2 -8.94 29.14 25.12
C ALA A 2 -9.74 27.91 24.58
N SER A 3 -9.78 27.74 23.25
CA SER A 3 -10.46 26.62 22.62
C SER A 3 -9.83 25.29 23.09
N LEU A 4 -10.63 24.25 23.33
CA LEU A 4 -10.16 22.90 23.65
C LEU A 4 -9.14 22.33 22.64
N LEU A 5 -9.09 22.94 21.45
CA LEU A 5 -8.19 22.59 20.36
C LEU A 5 -6.93 23.47 20.32
N SER A 6 -6.79 24.46 21.24
CA SER A 6 -5.63 25.34 21.23
C SER A 6 -4.37 24.63 21.73
N LYS A 7 -3.20 25.07 21.23
CA LYS A 7 -1.91 24.46 21.54
C LYS A 7 -1.55 24.56 23.02
N GLU A 8 -1.97 25.62 23.68
CA GLU A 8 -1.73 25.87 25.11
C GLU A 8 -2.45 24.84 26.00
N GLN A 9 -3.62 24.36 25.57
CA GLN A 9 -4.43 23.37 26.30
C GLN A 9 -3.86 21.95 26.25
N ILE A 10 -2.87 21.70 25.40
CA ILE A 10 -2.27 20.38 25.23
C ILE A 10 -0.86 20.27 25.82
N ILE A 11 -0.34 21.35 26.42
CA ILE A 11 0.92 21.30 27.17
C ILE A 11 0.74 20.33 28.34
N ALA A 12 1.65 19.40 28.47
CA ALA A 12 1.61 18.38 29.51
C ALA A 12 1.90 19.01 30.89
N PRO A 13 1.19 18.58 31.94
CA PRO A 13 1.52 18.99 33.31
C PRO A 13 2.88 18.42 33.74
N THR A 14 3.47 19.02 34.75
CA THR A 14 4.72 18.53 35.37
C THR A 14 4.55 17.07 35.82
N GLY A 15 5.55 16.23 35.55
CA GLY A 15 5.50 14.80 35.89
C GLY A 15 4.69 13.92 34.94
N TYR A 16 4.26 14.46 33.78
CA TYR A 16 3.53 13.66 32.79
C TYR A 16 4.39 12.52 32.23
N ASN A 17 3.85 11.29 32.27
CA ASN A 17 4.53 10.13 31.73
C ASN A 17 4.49 10.14 30.18
N ARG A 18 5.63 10.41 29.54
CA ARG A 18 5.81 10.48 28.09
C ARG A 18 5.42 9.18 27.34
N TRP A 19 5.49 8.01 28.01
CA TRP A 19 5.13 6.72 27.44
C TRP A 19 3.64 6.52 27.16
N ARG A 20 2.78 7.45 27.56
CA ARG A 20 1.36 7.46 27.20
C ARG A 20 1.12 8.02 25.80
N VAL A 21 2.01 8.85 25.28
CA VAL A 21 1.85 9.52 23.96
C VAL A 21 1.92 8.53 22.79
N PRO A 22 2.80 7.51 22.79
CA PRO A 22 2.84 6.50 21.73
C PRO A 22 1.52 5.79 21.47
N LEU A 23 0.70 5.54 22.49
CA LEU A 23 -0.60 4.85 22.34
C LEU A 23 -1.55 5.60 21.40
N ALA A 24 -1.66 6.92 21.55
CA ALA A 24 -2.48 7.76 20.68
C ALA A 24 -1.93 7.78 19.25
N SER A 25 -0.60 7.84 19.13
CA SER A 25 0.08 7.83 17.83
C SER A 25 -0.14 6.53 17.08
N VAL A 26 0.00 5.38 17.75
CA VAL A 26 -0.25 4.06 17.18
C VAL A 26 -1.72 3.91 16.78
N ALA A 27 -2.67 4.37 17.61
CA ALA A 27 -4.10 4.28 17.29
C ALA A 27 -4.45 5.03 16.00
N ILE A 28 -3.96 6.27 15.83
CA ILE A 28 -4.17 7.03 14.58
C ILE A 28 -3.54 6.29 13.40
N HIS A 29 -2.29 5.83 13.54
CA HIS A 29 -1.58 5.16 12.47
C HIS A 29 -2.19 3.80 12.09
N LEU A 30 -2.78 3.05 13.03
CA LEU A 30 -3.54 1.83 12.73
C LEU A 30 -4.77 2.14 11.86
N CYS A 31 -5.50 3.22 12.19
CA CYS A 31 -6.67 3.62 11.41
C CYS A 31 -6.30 4.04 9.98
N ILE A 32 -5.30 4.92 9.82
CA ILE A 32 -4.89 5.41 8.51
C ILE A 32 -4.10 4.36 7.72
N GLY A 33 -3.34 3.49 8.39
CA GLY A 33 -2.58 2.41 7.77
C GLY A 33 -3.45 1.34 7.11
N SER A 34 -4.74 1.28 7.45
CA SER A 34 -5.72 0.41 6.79
C SER A 34 -5.89 0.70 5.29
N VAL A 35 -5.35 1.82 4.79
CA VAL A 35 -5.28 2.13 3.35
C VAL A 35 -4.55 1.04 2.56
N TYR A 36 -3.57 0.37 3.15
CA TYR A 36 -2.86 -0.74 2.51
C TYR A 36 -3.69 -2.02 2.34
N ALA A 37 -4.85 -2.11 3.00
CA ALA A 37 -5.84 -3.15 2.75
C ALA A 37 -6.92 -2.72 1.72
N TRP A 38 -6.59 -1.79 0.80
CA TRP A 38 -7.52 -1.35 -0.25
C TRP A 38 -7.96 -2.50 -1.15
N SER A 39 -7.06 -3.41 -1.49
CA SER A 39 -7.32 -4.54 -2.40
C SER A 39 -8.48 -5.44 -1.96
N ILE A 40 -8.85 -5.44 -0.67
CA ILE A 40 -10.02 -6.16 -0.16
C ILE A 40 -11.33 -5.61 -0.75
N TYR A 41 -11.34 -4.33 -1.09
CA TYR A 41 -12.51 -3.69 -1.67
C TYR A 41 -12.62 -3.89 -3.19
N ASN A 42 -11.54 -4.32 -3.89
CA ASN A 42 -11.56 -4.46 -5.33
C ASN A 42 -12.68 -5.40 -5.82
N PRO A 43 -12.79 -6.67 -5.36
CA PRO A 43 -13.85 -7.55 -5.83
C PRO A 43 -15.27 -7.01 -5.57
N PRO A 44 -15.63 -6.56 -4.35
CA PRO A 44 -16.99 -6.08 -4.11
C PRO A 44 -17.29 -4.73 -4.80
N LEU A 45 -16.31 -3.90 -5.13
CA LEU A 45 -16.50 -2.64 -5.85
C LEU A 45 -16.65 -2.86 -7.36
N THR A 46 -16.05 -3.90 -7.92
CA THR A 46 -16.21 -4.24 -9.35
C THR A 46 -17.43 -5.11 -9.64
N ARG A 47 -18.25 -5.37 -8.63
CA ARG A 47 -19.42 -6.26 -8.73
C ARG A 47 -20.62 -5.70 -7.96
N ILE A 48 -20.75 -4.38 -7.88
CA ILE A 48 -21.79 -3.72 -7.06
C ILE A 48 -23.19 -4.14 -7.51
N GLN A 49 -23.42 -4.22 -8.82
CA GLN A 49 -24.71 -4.56 -9.42
C GLN A 49 -24.86 -6.07 -9.62
N GLY A 50 -23.84 -6.73 -10.12
CA GLY A 50 -23.88 -8.16 -10.41
C GLY A 50 -23.64 -9.05 -9.19
N VAL A 51 -23.05 -8.53 -8.11
CA VAL A 51 -22.75 -9.14 -6.82
C VAL A 51 -21.81 -10.36 -6.92
N VAL A 52 -22.18 -11.38 -7.66
CA VAL A 52 -21.41 -12.62 -7.87
C VAL A 52 -20.37 -12.48 -8.99
N ALA A 53 -20.71 -11.75 -10.04
CA ALA A 53 -19.83 -11.40 -11.15
C ALA A 53 -20.04 -9.94 -11.54
N SER A 54 -19.11 -9.37 -12.31
CA SER A 54 -19.29 -8.01 -12.85
C SER A 54 -20.36 -8.01 -13.91
N SER A 55 -21.33 -7.08 -13.82
CA SER A 55 -22.28 -6.73 -14.87
C SER A 55 -21.67 -5.70 -15.83
N ALA A 56 -22.39 -5.36 -16.90
CA ALA A 56 -21.88 -4.43 -17.90
C ALA A 56 -21.67 -3.01 -17.35
N ASP A 57 -22.51 -2.58 -16.40
CA ASP A 57 -22.45 -1.25 -15.81
C ASP A 57 -21.59 -1.18 -14.53
N ASP A 58 -21.01 -2.30 -14.08
CA ASP A 58 -20.11 -2.33 -12.95
C ASP A 58 -18.76 -1.64 -13.27
N TRP A 59 -18.12 -1.09 -12.26
CA TRP A 59 -16.86 -0.39 -12.43
C TRP A 59 -15.72 -1.34 -12.80
N SER A 60 -14.88 -0.92 -13.72
CA SER A 60 -13.66 -1.67 -14.08
C SER A 60 -12.66 -1.69 -12.92
N LEU A 61 -11.88 -2.78 -12.83
CA LEU A 61 -10.84 -2.91 -11.81
C LEU A 61 -9.82 -1.75 -11.88
N SER A 62 -9.45 -1.32 -13.08
CA SER A 62 -8.52 -0.20 -13.26
C SER A 62 -9.09 1.08 -12.64
N ALA A 63 -10.35 1.39 -12.87
CA ALA A 63 -11.01 2.56 -12.30
C ALA A 63 -11.06 2.49 -10.77
N VAL A 64 -11.36 1.33 -10.19
CA VAL A 64 -11.38 1.12 -8.74
C VAL A 64 -9.99 1.25 -8.12
N VAL A 65 -8.95 0.71 -8.75
CA VAL A 65 -7.57 0.82 -8.26
C VAL A 65 -7.06 2.26 -8.27
N TRP A 66 -7.48 3.08 -9.22
CA TRP A 66 -7.12 4.51 -9.25
C TRP A 66 -7.61 5.28 -8.01
N VAL A 67 -8.67 4.84 -7.31
CA VAL A 67 -9.10 5.45 -6.03
C VAL A 67 -7.98 5.41 -4.99
N PHE A 68 -7.29 4.28 -4.87
CA PHE A 68 -6.13 4.13 -3.99
C PHE A 68 -4.99 5.07 -4.40
N THR A 69 -4.67 5.13 -5.70
CA THR A 69 -3.63 6.03 -6.22
C THR A 69 -3.93 7.49 -5.88
N VAL A 70 -5.17 7.95 -6.10
CA VAL A 70 -5.61 9.31 -5.72
C VAL A 70 -5.45 9.55 -4.23
N ALA A 71 -5.77 8.56 -3.37
CA ALA A 71 -5.60 8.67 -1.93
C ALA A 71 -4.12 8.86 -1.53
N ILE A 72 -3.20 8.11 -2.14
CA ILE A 72 -1.76 8.24 -1.86
C ILE A 72 -1.17 9.56 -2.39
N VAL A 73 -1.61 10.02 -3.55
CA VAL A 73 -1.22 11.35 -4.07
C VAL A 73 -1.71 12.45 -3.13
N SER A 74 -2.99 12.41 -2.75
CA SER A 74 -3.60 13.37 -1.82
C SER A 74 -2.93 13.35 -0.44
N LEU A 75 -2.51 12.17 0.04
CA LEU A 75 -1.75 12.01 1.28
C LEU A 75 -0.47 12.88 1.27
N GLY A 76 0.38 12.73 0.27
CA GLY A 76 1.64 13.47 0.23
C GLY A 76 1.44 14.97 0.01
N LEU A 77 0.50 15.36 -0.84
CA LEU A 77 0.15 16.77 -1.04
C LEU A 77 -0.38 17.40 0.26
N ALA A 78 -1.35 16.75 0.91
CA ALA A 78 -1.90 17.24 2.16
C ALA A 78 -0.84 17.30 3.28
N ALA A 79 0.04 16.32 3.39
CA ALA A 79 1.14 16.33 4.35
C ALA A 79 2.10 17.49 4.10
N ALA A 80 2.40 17.80 2.83
CA ALA A 80 3.28 18.91 2.45
C ALA A 80 2.73 20.27 2.90
N PHE A 81 1.42 20.50 2.75
CA PHE A 81 0.78 21.74 3.20
C PHE A 81 0.50 21.74 4.71
N ALA A 82 -0.01 20.64 5.25
CA ALA A 82 -0.39 20.52 6.64
C ALA A 82 0.81 20.55 7.60
N GLY A 83 2.03 20.23 7.14
CA GLY A 83 3.23 20.28 7.98
C GLY A 83 3.50 21.66 8.58
N LYS A 84 3.34 22.73 7.80
CA LYS A 84 3.44 24.10 8.30
C LYS A 84 2.33 24.42 9.30
N TRP A 85 1.09 24.09 8.95
CA TRP A 85 -0.06 24.30 9.82
C TRP A 85 0.03 23.52 11.14
N LEU A 86 0.64 22.33 11.13
CA LEU A 86 0.90 21.52 12.33
C LEU A 86 1.78 22.25 13.36
N GLU A 87 2.80 22.95 12.90
CA GLU A 87 3.71 23.70 13.79
C GLU A 87 2.99 24.86 14.50
N GLU A 88 2.03 25.48 13.82
CA GLU A 88 1.23 26.61 14.34
C GLU A 88 0.04 26.11 15.19
N ALA A 89 -0.76 25.20 14.66
CA ALA A 89 -2.03 24.77 15.24
C ALA A 89 -1.90 23.70 16.32
N GLY A 90 -0.79 22.95 16.32
CA GLY A 90 -0.53 21.84 17.23
C GLY A 90 -1.17 20.51 16.80
N PRO A 91 -0.67 19.37 17.35
CA PRO A 91 -1.02 18.03 16.88
C PRO A 91 -2.47 17.63 17.15
N ARG A 92 -3.10 18.13 18.20
CA ARG A 92 -4.52 17.83 18.51
C ARG A 92 -5.44 18.34 17.42
N LYS A 93 -5.32 19.60 17.04
CA LYS A 93 -6.18 20.22 16.03
C LYS A 93 -6.01 19.54 14.67
N VAL A 94 -4.77 19.26 14.28
CA VAL A 94 -4.46 18.54 13.04
C VAL A 94 -5.00 17.10 13.09
N GLY A 95 -4.86 16.41 14.23
CA GLY A 95 -5.40 15.06 14.43
C GLY A 95 -6.92 15.00 14.35
N VAL A 96 -7.64 16.00 14.89
CA VAL A 96 -9.11 16.11 14.76
C VAL A 96 -9.52 16.30 13.30
N VAL A 97 -8.86 17.20 12.58
CA VAL A 97 -9.16 17.41 11.14
C VAL A 97 -8.82 16.16 10.34
N ALA A 98 -7.71 15.47 10.64
CA ALA A 98 -7.38 14.20 10.03
C ALA A 98 -8.46 13.13 10.26
N ALA A 99 -9.01 13.04 11.48
CA ALA A 99 -10.11 12.13 11.82
C ALA A 99 -11.38 12.44 11.02
N LEU A 100 -11.75 13.71 10.93
CA LEU A 100 -12.90 14.16 10.14
C LEU A 100 -12.72 13.88 8.65
N CYS A 101 -11.52 14.11 8.12
CA CYS A 101 -11.22 13.83 6.72
C CYS A 101 -11.19 12.31 6.43
N TRP A 102 -10.53 11.50 7.26
CA TRP A 102 -10.43 10.06 7.01
C TRP A 102 -11.78 9.36 7.18
N GLY A 103 -12.43 9.54 8.33
CA GLY A 103 -13.77 9.00 8.57
C GLY A 103 -14.82 9.56 7.63
N GLY A 104 -14.86 10.89 7.44
CA GLY A 104 -15.77 11.56 6.51
C GLY A 104 -15.56 11.13 5.05
N GLY A 105 -14.30 10.91 4.65
CA GLY A 105 -13.96 10.38 3.33
C GLY A 105 -14.57 9.00 3.06
N TYR A 106 -14.56 8.12 4.06
CA TYR A 106 -15.26 6.83 3.99
C TYR A 106 -16.78 7.01 3.87
N LEU A 107 -17.37 7.94 4.64
CA LEU A 107 -18.83 8.19 4.59
C LEU A 107 -19.26 8.74 3.22
N VAL A 108 -18.50 9.68 2.65
CA VAL A 108 -18.75 10.17 1.28
C VAL A 108 -18.56 9.05 0.25
N GLY A 109 -17.52 8.21 0.43
CA GLY A 109 -17.30 7.03 -0.38
C GLY A 109 -18.45 6.03 -0.31
N ALA A 110 -19.03 5.80 0.87
CA ALA A 110 -20.21 4.95 1.05
C ALA A 110 -21.41 5.47 0.24
N ILE A 111 -21.64 6.79 0.25
CA ILE A 111 -22.70 7.41 -0.57
C ILE A 111 -22.41 7.18 -2.07
N GLY A 112 -21.14 7.36 -2.50
CA GLY A 112 -20.72 7.10 -3.88
C GLY A 112 -21.00 5.67 -4.33
N ILE A 113 -20.77 4.70 -3.46
CA ILE A 113 -21.04 3.28 -3.73
C ILE A 113 -22.55 3.02 -3.81
N LEU A 114 -23.33 3.51 -2.83
CA LEU A 114 -24.80 3.36 -2.79
C LEU A 114 -25.50 3.98 -4.00
N THR A 115 -24.98 5.11 -4.48
CA THR A 115 -25.55 5.83 -5.64
C THR A 115 -24.90 5.44 -6.97
N HIS A 116 -23.97 4.46 -6.95
CA HIS A 116 -23.17 4.04 -8.09
C HIS A 116 -22.43 5.18 -8.78
N GLN A 117 -21.91 6.14 -8.00
CA GLN A 117 -21.19 7.33 -8.48
C GLN A 117 -19.69 7.25 -8.15
N LEU A 118 -18.90 6.74 -9.08
CA LEU A 118 -17.46 6.53 -8.90
C LEU A 118 -16.71 7.82 -8.55
N TRP A 119 -17.10 8.97 -9.11
CA TRP A 119 -16.47 10.25 -8.81
C TRP A 119 -16.60 10.65 -7.32
N LEU A 120 -17.72 10.26 -6.65
CA LEU A 120 -17.87 10.46 -5.21
C LEU A 120 -16.91 9.58 -4.41
N LEU A 121 -16.61 8.38 -4.89
CA LEU A 121 -15.61 7.52 -4.27
C LEU A 121 -14.19 8.10 -4.43
N TYR A 122 -13.86 8.66 -5.59
CA TYR A 122 -12.62 9.42 -5.80
C TYR A 122 -12.53 10.64 -4.89
N LEU A 123 -13.60 11.42 -4.79
CA LEU A 123 -13.65 12.59 -3.93
C LEU A 123 -13.57 12.20 -2.45
N GLY A 124 -14.42 11.27 -2.02
CA GLY A 124 -14.56 10.85 -0.62
C GLY A 124 -13.29 10.15 -0.13
N TYR A 125 -13.09 8.92 -0.54
CA TYR A 125 -11.96 8.12 -0.09
C TYR A 125 -10.62 8.64 -0.65
N GLY A 126 -10.59 8.98 -1.95
CA GLY A 126 -9.38 9.41 -2.63
C GLY A 126 -8.88 10.77 -2.14
N VAL A 127 -9.65 11.84 -2.33
CA VAL A 127 -9.18 13.20 -2.02
C VAL A 127 -9.35 13.51 -0.54
N ILE A 128 -10.58 13.49 -0.01
CA ILE A 128 -10.85 13.88 1.38
C ILE A 128 -10.15 12.90 2.34
N GLY A 129 -10.32 11.60 2.13
CA GLY A 129 -9.64 10.56 2.91
C GLY A 129 -8.13 10.64 2.80
N GLY A 130 -7.59 10.85 1.60
CA GLY A 130 -6.16 11.05 1.36
C GLY A 130 -5.59 12.26 2.11
N CYS A 131 -6.33 13.37 2.19
CA CYS A 131 -5.95 14.50 3.03
C CYS A 131 -5.90 14.11 4.52
N GLY A 132 -6.88 13.33 4.97
CA GLY A 132 -6.88 12.76 6.32
C GLY A 132 -5.69 11.86 6.60
N LEU A 133 -5.29 11.03 5.63
CA LEU A 133 -4.08 10.20 5.69
C LEU A 133 -2.83 11.05 5.93
N GLY A 134 -2.62 12.09 5.11
CA GLY A 134 -1.42 12.94 5.17
C GLY A 134 -1.31 13.68 6.50
N MET A 135 -2.38 14.33 6.95
CA MET A 135 -2.42 15.03 8.23
C MET A 135 -2.27 14.07 9.42
N GLY A 136 -2.94 12.92 9.36
CA GLY A 136 -2.88 11.87 10.38
C GLY A 136 -1.50 11.21 10.46
N TYR A 137 -0.72 11.22 9.39
CA TYR A 137 0.64 10.67 9.37
C TYR A 137 1.66 11.60 10.04
N VAL A 138 1.62 12.89 9.73
CA VAL A 138 2.66 13.84 10.18
C VAL A 138 2.50 14.21 11.66
N SER A 139 1.27 14.35 12.16
CA SER A 139 1.03 14.87 13.52
C SER A 139 1.55 13.96 14.64
N PRO A 140 1.42 12.62 14.62
CA PRO A 140 1.99 11.74 15.63
C PRO A 140 3.51 11.74 15.62
N VAL A 141 4.12 11.74 14.44
CA VAL A 141 5.56 11.63 14.26
C VAL A 141 6.27 12.84 14.86
N SER A 142 5.84 14.05 14.51
CA SER A 142 6.44 15.28 15.06
C SER A 142 6.26 15.37 16.58
N THR A 143 5.12 14.93 17.10
CA THR A 143 4.84 14.93 18.54
C THR A 143 5.79 14.00 19.29
N LEU A 144 6.01 12.78 18.79
CA LEU A 144 6.89 11.82 19.47
C LEU A 144 8.37 12.22 19.40
N ILE A 145 8.83 12.79 18.31
CA ILE A 145 10.22 13.31 18.23
C ILE A 145 10.50 14.33 19.35
N ARG A 146 9.52 15.18 19.68
CA ARG A 146 9.66 16.18 20.76
C ARG A 146 9.70 15.54 22.16
N TRP A 147 8.98 14.44 22.38
CA TRP A 147 8.98 13.72 23.65
C TRP A 147 10.19 12.81 23.87
N PHE A 148 10.85 12.38 22.79
CA PHE A 148 11.97 11.43 22.85
C PHE A 148 13.21 11.97 22.12
N PRO A 149 13.78 13.13 22.56
CA PRO A 149 14.99 13.67 21.94
C PRO A 149 16.20 12.75 22.15
N ASP A 150 16.16 11.92 23.19
CA ASP A 150 17.15 10.90 23.55
C ASP A 150 17.13 9.66 22.65
N ARG A 151 15.99 9.37 22.00
CA ARG A 151 15.78 8.15 21.17
C ARG A 151 14.84 8.44 20.00
N ARG A 152 15.24 9.34 19.11
CA ARG A 152 14.38 9.83 18.01
C ARG A 152 13.96 8.72 17.06
N GLY A 153 14.85 7.76 16.74
CA GLY A 153 14.52 6.64 15.88
C GLY A 153 13.50 5.70 16.50
N MET A 154 13.67 5.35 17.77
CA MET A 154 12.69 4.55 18.49
C MET A 154 11.31 5.26 18.52
N ALA A 155 11.30 6.57 18.76
CA ALA A 155 10.07 7.36 18.80
C ALA A 155 9.34 7.35 17.46
N THR A 156 10.05 7.57 16.36
CA THR A 156 9.47 7.52 15.01
C THR A 156 9.03 6.10 14.65
N GLY A 157 9.81 5.09 15.05
CA GLY A 157 9.45 3.69 14.90
C GLY A 157 8.14 3.34 15.60
N MET A 158 7.98 3.74 16.87
CA MET A 158 6.72 3.55 17.62
C MET A 158 5.53 4.28 16.98
N ALA A 159 5.74 5.51 16.50
CA ALA A 159 4.67 6.24 15.82
C ALA A 159 4.20 5.50 14.56
N ILE A 160 5.14 5.16 13.69
CA ILE A 160 4.85 4.74 12.32
C ILE A 160 4.58 3.23 12.22
N MET A 161 4.97 2.42 13.23
CA MET A 161 4.70 0.97 13.21
C MET A 161 3.19 0.68 13.09
N GLY A 162 2.34 1.50 13.70
CA GLY A 162 0.89 1.38 13.59
C GLY A 162 0.40 1.44 12.14
N PHE A 163 1.01 2.28 11.30
CA PHE A 163 0.65 2.35 9.89
C PHE A 163 0.94 1.03 9.16
N GLY A 164 2.07 0.39 9.44
CA GLY A 164 2.39 -0.95 8.91
C GLY A 164 1.41 -2.02 9.39
N GLY A 165 0.98 -1.95 10.66
CA GLY A 165 0.03 -2.88 11.26
C GLY A 165 -1.43 -2.63 10.87
N GLY A 166 -1.74 -1.48 10.27
CA GLY A 166 -3.12 -1.11 9.94
C GLY A 166 -3.82 -2.08 9.00
N ALA A 167 -3.10 -2.63 8.02
CA ALA A 167 -3.66 -3.63 7.12
C ALA A 167 -3.88 -4.99 7.81
N MET A 168 -3.08 -5.38 8.80
CA MET A 168 -3.27 -6.63 9.53
C MET A 168 -4.61 -6.65 10.30
N ILE A 169 -5.00 -5.51 10.87
CA ILE A 169 -6.28 -5.35 11.57
C ILE A 169 -7.38 -4.98 10.57
N GLY A 170 -7.07 -4.11 9.63
CA GLY A 170 -8.03 -3.60 8.64
C GLY A 170 -8.55 -4.67 7.70
N THR A 171 -7.72 -5.62 7.26
CA THR A 171 -8.15 -6.70 6.36
C THR A 171 -9.24 -7.58 6.97
N PRO A 172 -9.03 -8.26 8.12
CA PRO A 172 -10.06 -9.12 8.68
C PRO A 172 -11.31 -8.33 9.11
N MET A 173 -11.15 -7.08 9.56
CA MET A 173 -12.29 -6.23 9.91
C MET A 173 -13.13 -5.88 8.68
N LYS A 174 -12.51 -5.56 7.55
CA LYS A 174 -13.19 -5.27 6.29
C LYS A 174 -13.90 -6.52 5.76
N GLU A 175 -13.24 -7.65 5.71
CA GLU A 175 -13.83 -8.92 5.29
C GLU A 175 -15.02 -9.32 6.17
N PHE A 176 -14.89 -9.15 7.50
CA PHE A 176 -15.98 -9.42 8.43
C PHE A 176 -17.23 -8.60 8.10
N PHE A 177 -17.09 -7.28 7.91
CA PHE A 177 -18.23 -6.43 7.61
C PHE A 177 -18.77 -6.64 6.19
N ILE A 178 -17.92 -6.87 5.19
CA ILE A 178 -18.35 -7.22 3.83
C ILE A 178 -19.25 -8.46 3.88
N ARG A 179 -18.82 -9.54 4.56
CA ARG A 179 -19.61 -10.76 4.70
C ARG A 179 -20.87 -10.55 5.54
N MET A 180 -20.80 -9.73 6.59
CA MET A 180 -21.94 -9.42 7.47
C MET A 180 -23.07 -8.70 6.74
N PHE A 181 -22.71 -7.79 5.82
CA PHE A 181 -23.67 -6.99 5.06
C PHE A 181 -23.96 -7.55 3.67
N TYR A 182 -23.30 -8.65 3.28
CA TYR A 182 -23.55 -9.32 2.02
C TYR A 182 -25.00 -9.82 1.96
N ARG A 183 -25.67 -9.56 0.83
CA ARG A 183 -26.97 -10.13 0.49
C ARG A 183 -26.84 -10.84 -0.84
N ALA A 184 -27.12 -12.15 -0.84
CA ALA A 184 -27.07 -12.94 -2.06
C ALA A 184 -28.07 -12.38 -3.10
N PRO A 185 -27.68 -12.30 -4.38
CA PRO A 185 -28.60 -11.97 -5.45
C PRO A 185 -29.54 -13.16 -5.72
N ASP A 186 -30.68 -12.88 -6.38
CA ASP A 186 -31.66 -13.88 -6.72
C ASP A 186 -31.08 -14.89 -7.73
N TYR A 187 -31.04 -16.15 -7.35
CA TYR A 187 -30.61 -17.26 -8.20
C TYR A 187 -31.77 -17.75 -9.04
N LEU A 188 -31.62 -17.78 -10.37
CA LEU A 188 -32.68 -18.13 -11.31
C LEU A 188 -32.63 -19.60 -11.79
N GLY A 189 -31.52 -20.29 -11.54
CA GLY A 189 -31.33 -21.67 -11.97
C GLY A 189 -30.02 -21.88 -12.73
N SER A 190 -29.81 -23.11 -13.18
CA SER A 190 -28.67 -23.45 -14.02
C SER A 190 -28.81 -22.84 -15.43
N VAL A 191 -27.68 -22.69 -16.14
CA VAL A 191 -27.66 -22.14 -17.51
C VAL A 191 -28.56 -22.94 -18.47
N SER A 192 -28.76 -24.23 -18.21
CA SER A 192 -29.63 -25.09 -19.02
C SER A 192 -31.13 -24.91 -18.74
N GLU A 193 -31.47 -24.31 -17.60
CA GLU A 193 -32.86 -24.12 -17.16
C GLU A 193 -33.40 -22.72 -17.49
N VAL A 194 -32.52 -21.76 -17.73
CA VAL A 194 -32.90 -20.36 -17.96
C VAL A 194 -32.72 -20.00 -19.43
N ASN A 195 -33.77 -19.49 -20.06
CA ASN A 195 -33.71 -18.96 -21.42
C ASN A 195 -32.92 -17.65 -21.44
N LEU A 196 -31.68 -17.70 -21.91
CA LEU A 196 -30.81 -16.53 -22.01
C LEU A 196 -30.88 -15.89 -23.39
N VAL A 197 -31.07 -14.59 -23.41
CA VAL A 197 -30.99 -13.73 -24.60
C VAL A 197 -29.77 -12.83 -24.46
N THR A 198 -28.98 -12.70 -25.53
CA THR A 198 -27.83 -11.79 -25.54
C THR A 198 -28.13 -10.62 -26.46
N GLU A 199 -28.19 -9.42 -25.93
CA GLU A 199 -28.39 -8.18 -26.68
C GLU A 199 -27.30 -7.18 -26.34
N ALA A 200 -26.63 -6.61 -27.35
CA ALA A 200 -25.55 -5.63 -27.20
C ALA A 200 -24.43 -6.06 -26.19
N GLY A 201 -24.12 -7.37 -26.14
CA GLY A 201 -23.11 -7.91 -25.23
C GLY A 201 -23.58 -8.13 -23.78
N ARG A 202 -24.82 -7.82 -23.45
CA ARG A 202 -25.46 -8.08 -22.15
C ARG A 202 -26.31 -9.34 -22.22
N ARG A 203 -26.42 -10.03 -21.09
CA ARG A 203 -27.27 -11.23 -20.96
C ARG A 203 -28.55 -10.87 -20.23
N PHE A 204 -29.66 -11.36 -20.75
CA PHE A 204 -30.99 -11.15 -20.19
C PHE A 204 -31.70 -12.50 -20.03
N ALA A 205 -32.56 -12.60 -19.05
CA ALA A 205 -33.51 -13.69 -18.87
C ALA A 205 -34.93 -13.17 -18.85
N ASP A 206 -35.88 -13.93 -19.40
CA ASP A 206 -37.29 -13.61 -19.31
C ASP A 206 -37.84 -14.02 -17.94
N ILE A 207 -38.23 -13.02 -17.16
CA ILE A 207 -38.80 -13.19 -15.83
C ILE A 207 -40.22 -12.62 -15.84
N GLY A 208 -41.18 -13.52 -15.95
CA GLY A 208 -42.62 -13.11 -15.96
C GLY A 208 -43.02 -12.24 -17.14
N GLY A 209 -42.41 -12.44 -18.31
CA GLY A 209 -42.69 -11.69 -19.54
C GLY A 209 -41.89 -10.40 -19.70
N THR A 210 -40.88 -10.18 -18.82
CA THR A 210 -39.99 -9.00 -18.87
C THR A 210 -38.55 -9.47 -18.94
N LEU A 211 -37.80 -8.97 -19.93
CA LEU A 211 -36.35 -9.20 -20.03
C LEU A 211 -35.63 -8.42 -18.95
N GLN A 212 -34.95 -9.13 -18.06
CA GLN A 212 -34.12 -8.54 -17.00
C GLN A 212 -32.67 -8.95 -17.17
N GLU A 213 -31.75 -8.02 -16.89
CA GLU A 213 -30.30 -8.28 -17.01
C GLU A 213 -29.83 -9.29 -15.96
N VAL A 214 -29.00 -10.23 -16.39
CA VAL A 214 -28.47 -11.32 -15.55
C VAL A 214 -26.96 -11.44 -15.73
N VAL A 215 -26.30 -11.94 -14.69
CA VAL A 215 -24.92 -12.43 -14.77
C VAL A 215 -24.91 -13.96 -14.66
N VAL A 216 -23.92 -14.57 -15.31
CA VAL A 216 -23.76 -16.03 -15.33
C VAL A 216 -22.43 -16.38 -14.74
N ILE A 217 -22.43 -17.30 -13.77
CA ILE A 217 -21.24 -17.83 -13.10
C ILE A 217 -21.03 -19.29 -13.56
N GLY A 218 -19.85 -19.56 -14.09
CA GLY A 218 -19.40 -20.91 -14.38
C GLY A 218 -18.71 -21.58 -13.19
N ALA A 219 -18.50 -22.88 -13.26
CA ALA A 219 -17.89 -23.68 -12.17
C ALA A 219 -16.50 -23.18 -11.73
N SER A 220 -15.69 -22.67 -12.66
CA SER A 220 -14.37 -22.10 -12.36
C SER A 220 -14.44 -20.78 -11.60
N GLU A 221 -15.51 -20.01 -11.79
CA GLU A 221 -15.69 -18.66 -11.24
C GLU A 221 -16.35 -18.66 -9.85
N VAL A 222 -16.99 -19.75 -9.45
CA VAL A 222 -17.60 -19.92 -8.11
C VAL A 222 -16.60 -19.62 -6.98
N ARG A 223 -15.33 -19.98 -7.18
CA ARG A 223 -14.25 -19.73 -6.19
C ARG A 223 -13.92 -18.25 -6.00
N GLU A 224 -14.28 -17.41 -6.96
CA GLU A 224 -14.03 -15.97 -6.92
C GLU A 224 -15.20 -15.18 -6.32
N MET A 225 -16.32 -15.82 -6.02
CA MET A 225 -17.46 -15.18 -5.37
C MET A 225 -17.09 -14.65 -3.98
N ILE A 226 -17.68 -13.53 -3.57
CA ILE A 226 -17.49 -12.95 -2.22
C ILE A 226 -17.95 -13.94 -1.15
N VAL A 227 -19.10 -14.56 -1.38
CA VAL A 227 -19.61 -15.69 -0.61
C VAL A 227 -19.92 -16.81 -1.60
N PRO A 228 -19.39 -18.02 -1.39
CA PRO A 228 -19.63 -19.14 -2.29
C PRO A 228 -21.11 -19.45 -2.47
N GLY A 229 -21.54 -19.69 -3.71
CA GLY A 229 -22.89 -20.05 -4.11
C GLY A 229 -22.89 -21.07 -5.25
N PRO A 230 -24.04 -21.53 -5.76
CA PRO A 230 -24.09 -22.42 -6.90
C PRO A 230 -23.65 -21.73 -8.20
N GLU A 231 -23.16 -22.51 -9.16
CA GLU A 231 -23.00 -22.04 -10.54
C GLU A 231 -24.38 -21.82 -11.18
N GLY A 232 -24.49 -20.88 -12.12
CA GLY A 232 -25.73 -20.58 -12.82
C GLY A 232 -25.99 -19.12 -13.06
N VAL A 233 -27.27 -18.77 -13.16
CA VAL A 233 -27.77 -17.46 -13.57
C VAL A 233 -28.27 -16.68 -12.36
N TYR A 234 -27.83 -15.44 -12.23
CA TYR A 234 -28.20 -14.55 -11.13
C TYR A 234 -28.73 -13.21 -11.65
N LEU A 235 -29.75 -12.70 -10.98
CA LEU A 235 -30.41 -11.44 -11.35
C LEU A 235 -29.54 -10.23 -10.92
N VAL A 236 -29.25 -9.32 -11.83
CA VAL A 236 -28.54 -8.07 -11.57
C VAL A 236 -29.37 -7.16 -10.67
N ASN A 237 -28.75 -6.41 -9.79
CA ASN A 237 -29.38 -5.47 -8.83
C ASN A 237 -30.33 -6.11 -7.79
N SER A 238 -30.34 -7.43 -7.62
CA SER A 238 -31.20 -8.10 -6.64
C SER A 238 -30.55 -8.35 -5.28
N GLY A 239 -29.19 -8.23 -5.20
CA GLY A 239 -28.40 -8.43 -3.98
C GLY A 239 -27.57 -7.21 -3.58
N ALA A 240 -26.60 -7.42 -2.69
CA ALA A 240 -25.63 -6.41 -2.31
C ALA A 240 -24.30 -7.04 -1.93
N THR A 241 -23.20 -6.44 -2.34
CA THR A 241 -21.84 -6.89 -1.95
C THR A 241 -21.49 -6.57 -0.50
N GLY A 242 -22.26 -5.71 0.19
CA GLY A 242 -22.01 -5.27 1.55
C GLY A 242 -20.89 -4.23 1.69
N VAL A 243 -20.30 -3.78 0.58
CA VAL A 243 -19.16 -2.86 0.62
C VAL A 243 -19.55 -1.44 1.02
N ALA A 244 -20.73 -0.95 0.67
CA ALA A 244 -21.18 0.38 1.03
C ALA A 244 -21.41 0.52 2.54
N GLU A 245 -22.12 -0.42 3.13
CA GLU A 245 -22.36 -0.52 4.58
C GLU A 245 -21.04 -0.69 5.33
N THR A 246 -20.11 -1.47 4.77
CA THR A 246 -18.75 -1.64 5.30
C THR A 246 -18.00 -0.30 5.35
N PHE A 247 -18.06 0.48 4.27
CA PHE A 247 -17.47 1.82 4.24
C PHE A 247 -18.07 2.71 5.33
N PHE A 248 -19.38 2.70 5.47
CA PHE A 248 -20.07 3.50 6.48
C PHE A 248 -19.64 3.14 7.90
N VAL A 249 -19.68 1.86 8.27
CA VAL A 249 -19.34 1.39 9.62
C VAL A 249 -17.85 1.62 9.93
N ILE A 250 -16.96 1.28 9.02
CA ILE A 250 -15.52 1.47 9.18
C ILE A 250 -15.17 2.96 9.26
N GLY A 251 -15.82 3.80 8.45
CA GLY A 251 -15.67 5.24 8.51
C GLY A 251 -16.00 5.81 9.89
N LEU A 252 -17.10 5.36 10.51
CA LEU A 252 -17.47 5.75 11.88
C LEU A 252 -16.49 5.22 12.92
N ILE A 253 -16.04 3.97 12.81
CA ILE A 253 -15.04 3.40 13.73
C ILE A 253 -13.76 4.23 13.69
N TYR A 254 -13.23 4.51 12.50
CA TYR A 254 -12.01 5.29 12.35
C TYR A 254 -12.18 6.73 12.85
N LEU A 255 -13.32 7.36 12.56
CA LEU A 255 -13.63 8.70 13.07
C LEU A 255 -13.55 8.74 14.59
N VAL A 256 -14.26 7.81 15.27
CA VAL A 256 -14.32 7.77 16.74
C VAL A 256 -12.94 7.47 17.34
N VAL A 257 -12.25 6.43 16.86
CA VAL A 257 -10.93 6.04 17.39
C VAL A 257 -9.91 7.17 17.21
N MET A 258 -9.87 7.79 16.03
CA MET A 258 -8.93 8.87 15.76
C MET A 258 -9.26 10.15 16.55
N LEU A 259 -10.54 10.46 16.79
CA LEU A 259 -10.93 11.58 17.66
C LEU A 259 -10.49 11.34 19.11
N ILE A 260 -10.75 10.17 19.67
CA ILE A 260 -10.30 9.80 21.04
C ILE A 260 -8.77 9.95 21.13
N ALA A 261 -8.04 9.43 20.16
CA ALA A 261 -6.59 9.52 20.12
C ALA A 261 -6.11 10.99 19.97
N ALA A 262 -6.73 11.79 19.10
CA ALA A 262 -6.37 13.21 18.91
C ALA A 262 -6.59 14.04 20.19
N PHE A 263 -7.69 13.80 20.91
CA PHE A 263 -7.95 14.51 22.19
C PHE A 263 -7.01 14.06 23.32
N SER A 264 -6.42 12.88 23.24
CA SER A 264 -5.44 12.40 24.21
C SER A 264 -4.04 12.98 24.03
N TYR A 265 -3.75 13.67 22.91
CA TYR A 265 -2.43 14.26 22.66
C TYR A 265 -2.02 15.27 23.73
N ARG A 266 -0.73 15.18 24.10
CA ARG A 266 -0.01 16.15 24.92
C ARG A 266 1.34 16.44 24.26
N ILE A 267 1.80 17.69 24.37
CA ILE A 267 3.13 18.11 23.94
C ILE A 267 3.96 18.48 25.19
N PRO A 268 5.29 18.32 25.14
CA PRO A 268 6.13 18.75 26.24
C PRO A 268 6.10 20.29 26.35
N ALA A 269 6.32 20.79 27.56
CA ALA A 269 6.54 22.22 27.77
C ALA A 269 7.81 22.68 27.06
N GLU A 270 7.91 23.98 26.78
CA GLU A 270 9.10 24.55 26.16
C GLU A 270 10.33 24.33 27.07
N GLY A 271 11.45 23.91 26.48
CA GLY A 271 12.66 23.59 27.25
C GLY A 271 12.63 22.26 28.02
N TRP A 272 11.54 21.49 27.95
CA TRP A 272 11.47 20.19 28.63
C TRP A 272 12.50 19.21 28.07
N LYS A 273 13.16 18.50 28.98
CA LYS A 273 14.14 17.42 28.66
C LYS A 273 13.84 16.21 29.54
N PRO A 274 14.13 14.98 29.06
CA PRO A 274 14.03 13.78 29.88
C PRO A 274 15.00 13.84 31.08
N ASP A 275 14.58 13.26 32.20
CA ASP A 275 15.41 13.19 33.39
C ASP A 275 16.77 12.51 33.11
N GLY A 276 17.85 13.14 33.57
CA GLY A 276 19.21 12.63 33.40
C GLY A 276 19.77 12.70 31.96
N TRP A 277 19.03 13.27 31.01
CA TRP A 277 19.52 13.45 29.65
C TRP A 277 20.05 14.87 29.43
N THR A 278 21.28 14.95 28.93
CA THR A 278 21.90 16.19 28.48
C THR A 278 22.14 16.12 26.97
N GLU A 279 22.01 17.22 26.30
CA GLU A 279 22.36 17.28 24.87
C GLU A 279 23.84 16.90 24.70
N PRO A 280 24.15 16.00 23.73
CA PRO A 280 25.55 15.67 23.43
C PRO A 280 26.33 16.93 23.07
N SER A 281 27.56 17.06 23.61
CA SER A 281 28.48 18.13 23.21
C SER A 281 28.81 18.00 21.71
N ASP A 282 29.19 19.12 21.07
CA ASP A 282 29.49 19.16 19.62
C ASP A 282 30.58 18.14 19.23
N GLU A 283 31.55 17.89 20.11
CA GLU A 283 32.58 16.88 19.90
C GLU A 283 32.09 15.43 19.86
N LYS A 284 30.95 15.13 20.52
CA LYS A 284 30.34 13.81 20.58
C LYS A 284 29.21 13.62 19.57
N ARG A 285 28.86 14.66 18.83
CA ARG A 285 27.82 14.59 17.79
C ARG A 285 28.39 13.93 16.54
N GLY A 286 27.62 13.03 15.94
CA GLY A 286 27.95 12.50 14.61
C GLY A 286 27.99 13.62 13.56
N ALA A 287 28.86 13.49 12.56
CA ALA A 287 29.11 14.52 11.54
C ALA A 287 27.86 15.02 10.78
N LEU A 288 26.76 14.29 10.80
CA LEU A 288 25.49 14.65 10.16
C LEU A 288 24.42 15.13 11.15
N ILE A 289 24.74 15.27 12.45
CA ILE A 289 23.78 15.73 13.46
C ILE A 289 23.99 17.23 13.68
N SER A 290 23.04 18.03 13.18
CA SER A 290 23.08 19.48 13.32
C SER A 290 22.74 19.95 14.74
N SER A 291 23.49 20.91 15.26
CA SER A 291 23.15 21.67 16.48
C SER A 291 22.17 22.82 16.21
N HIS A 292 21.99 23.20 14.96
CA HIS A 292 21.18 24.32 14.53
C HIS A 292 19.89 23.86 13.83
N ASN A 293 18.88 24.71 13.89
CA ASN A 293 17.64 24.45 13.16
C ASN A 293 17.68 25.14 11.78
N VAL A 294 17.02 24.51 10.80
CA VAL A 294 16.84 25.05 9.46
C VAL A 294 15.35 25.36 9.28
N HIS A 295 15.04 26.56 8.76
CA HIS A 295 13.65 26.91 8.48
C HIS A 295 13.08 26.02 7.37
N LEU A 296 11.78 25.75 7.44
CA LEU A 296 11.05 24.92 6.49
C LEU A 296 11.31 25.29 5.02
N ASP A 297 11.29 26.59 4.69
CA ASP A 297 11.48 27.05 3.31
C ASP A 297 12.96 27.05 2.88
N GLU A 298 13.88 27.18 3.81
CA GLU A 298 15.32 27.05 3.56
C GLU A 298 15.72 25.60 3.31
N ALA A 299 15.09 24.65 4.00
CA ALA A 299 15.35 23.22 3.78
C ALA A 299 15.17 22.82 2.31
N LEU A 300 14.14 23.35 1.62
CA LEU A 300 13.89 23.11 0.19
C LEU A 300 14.98 23.66 -0.75
N LYS A 301 15.83 24.57 -0.28
CA LYS A 301 16.94 25.12 -1.06
C LYS A 301 18.22 24.30 -0.91
N THR A 302 18.20 23.28 -0.06
CA THR A 302 19.36 22.44 0.25
C THR A 302 19.40 21.18 -0.61
N ARG A 303 20.62 20.73 -0.93
CA ARG A 303 20.82 19.43 -1.63
C ARG A 303 20.35 18.25 -0.78
N GLN A 304 20.50 18.35 0.53
CA GLN A 304 20.16 17.32 1.50
C GLN A 304 18.69 16.95 1.46
N PHE A 305 17.80 17.93 1.27
CA PHE A 305 16.36 17.67 1.10
C PHE A 305 16.10 16.78 -0.11
N TYR A 306 16.64 17.12 -1.29
CA TYR A 306 16.44 16.34 -2.50
C TYR A 306 17.14 14.99 -2.46
N GLN A 307 18.29 14.89 -1.79
CA GLN A 307 18.96 13.61 -1.55
C GLN A 307 18.09 12.67 -0.71
N LEU A 308 17.47 13.18 0.38
CA LEU A 308 16.55 12.39 1.20
C LEU A 308 15.24 12.10 0.47
N TRP A 309 14.79 13.00 -0.40
CA TRP A 309 13.62 12.77 -1.25
C TRP A 309 13.86 11.59 -2.22
N ILE A 310 15.03 11.54 -2.86
CA ILE A 310 15.45 10.42 -3.74
C ILE A 310 15.57 9.12 -2.93
N VAL A 311 16.22 9.18 -1.77
CA VAL A 311 16.36 8.04 -0.85
C VAL A 311 14.99 7.47 -0.48
N LEU A 312 14.06 8.31 -0.08
CA LEU A 312 12.71 7.87 0.27
C LEU A 312 11.93 7.38 -0.96
N CYS A 313 11.91 8.16 -2.03
CA CYS A 313 11.16 7.84 -3.25
C CYS A 313 11.52 6.46 -3.80
N PHE A 314 12.81 6.18 -3.97
CA PHE A 314 13.23 4.94 -4.59
C PHE A 314 13.19 3.74 -3.65
N ASN A 315 13.44 3.95 -2.35
CA ASN A 315 13.18 2.90 -1.34
C ASN A 315 11.70 2.49 -1.33
N VAL A 316 10.80 3.48 -1.41
CA VAL A 316 9.36 3.23 -1.40
C VAL A 316 8.88 2.63 -2.72
N THR A 317 9.35 3.13 -3.85
CA THR A 317 9.00 2.58 -5.18
C THR A 317 9.34 1.10 -5.26
N ALA A 318 10.52 0.70 -4.78
CA ALA A 318 10.97 -0.69 -4.77
C ALA A 318 10.03 -1.61 -3.96
N GLY A 319 9.47 -1.14 -2.84
CA GLY A 319 8.58 -1.97 -2.02
C GLY A 319 7.11 -1.88 -2.42
N ILE A 320 6.57 -0.68 -2.70
CA ILE A 320 5.13 -0.48 -2.92
C ILE A 320 4.65 -1.15 -4.22
N GLY A 321 5.51 -1.23 -5.23
CA GLY A 321 5.22 -1.97 -6.46
C GLY A 321 4.96 -3.45 -6.16
N VAL A 322 5.87 -4.09 -5.41
CA VAL A 322 5.74 -5.50 -5.02
C VAL A 322 4.52 -5.74 -4.13
N LEU A 323 4.23 -4.83 -3.18
CA LEU A 323 3.04 -4.93 -2.32
C LEU A 323 1.74 -5.02 -3.13
N GLY A 324 1.63 -4.25 -4.21
CA GLY A 324 0.43 -4.21 -5.05
C GLY A 324 0.10 -5.53 -5.74
N VAL A 325 1.10 -6.37 -5.99
CA VAL A 325 0.98 -7.65 -6.72
C VAL A 325 1.46 -8.86 -5.93
N ALA A 326 1.78 -8.73 -4.65
CA ALA A 326 2.44 -9.76 -3.85
C ALA A 326 1.73 -11.12 -3.90
N ARG A 327 0.40 -11.15 -3.80
CA ARG A 327 -0.41 -12.37 -3.90
C ARG A 327 -0.27 -13.03 -5.26
N THR A 328 -0.47 -12.26 -6.33
CA THR A 328 -0.35 -12.75 -7.71
C THR A 328 1.06 -13.22 -7.99
N MET A 329 2.06 -12.45 -7.57
CA MET A 329 3.48 -12.75 -7.79
C MET A 329 3.89 -14.11 -7.18
N ILE A 330 3.54 -14.40 -5.93
CA ILE A 330 3.91 -15.70 -5.33
C ILE A 330 3.19 -16.86 -5.99
N THR A 331 1.94 -16.66 -6.41
CA THR A 331 1.17 -17.68 -7.14
C THR A 331 1.76 -17.93 -8.53
N GLU A 332 2.14 -16.90 -9.27
CA GLU A 332 2.73 -17.04 -10.61
C GLU A 332 4.13 -17.65 -10.57
N ILE A 333 4.97 -17.28 -9.59
CA ILE A 333 6.33 -17.83 -9.50
C ILE A 333 6.34 -19.30 -9.06
N PHE A 334 5.48 -19.69 -8.11
CA PHE A 334 5.57 -20.98 -7.45
C PHE A 334 4.35 -21.87 -7.63
N GLY A 335 3.20 -21.34 -8.05
CA GLY A 335 1.94 -22.09 -8.10
C GLY A 335 1.96 -23.27 -9.06
N SER A 336 2.59 -23.13 -10.23
CA SER A 336 2.75 -24.24 -11.18
C SER A 336 3.77 -25.30 -10.72
N SER A 337 4.85 -24.86 -10.07
CA SER A 337 5.94 -25.73 -9.62
C SER A 337 5.64 -26.43 -8.28
N LEU A 338 4.88 -25.80 -7.39
CA LEU A 338 4.56 -26.28 -6.04
C LEU A 338 3.05 -26.15 -5.72
N PRO A 339 2.14 -26.70 -6.53
CA PRO A 339 0.70 -26.47 -6.42
C PRO A 339 0.08 -27.01 -5.13
N GLN A 340 0.73 -27.98 -4.46
CA GLN A 340 0.25 -28.55 -3.19
C GLN A 340 0.57 -27.66 -1.98
N ILE A 341 1.46 -26.66 -2.13
CA ILE A 341 1.88 -25.76 -1.07
C ILE A 341 1.37 -24.35 -1.32
N VAL A 342 1.54 -23.85 -2.56
CA VAL A 342 1.20 -22.48 -2.93
C VAL A 342 -0.23 -22.44 -3.47
N ASP A 343 -1.16 -22.54 -2.56
CA ASP A 343 -2.59 -22.37 -2.79
C ASP A 343 -3.05 -20.92 -2.46
N THR A 344 -4.33 -20.68 -2.60
CA THR A 344 -4.97 -19.39 -2.30
C THR A 344 -4.78 -18.97 -0.84
N ALA A 345 -4.82 -19.89 0.11
CA ALA A 345 -4.65 -19.63 1.53
C ALA A 345 -3.20 -19.28 1.87
N PHE A 346 -2.24 -20.00 1.28
CA PHE A 346 -0.82 -19.69 1.40
C PHE A 346 -0.51 -18.30 0.85
N ALA A 347 -1.02 -17.95 -0.33
CA ALA A 347 -0.81 -16.65 -0.95
C ALA A 347 -1.42 -15.50 -0.12
N ALA A 348 -2.58 -15.72 0.51
CA ALA A 348 -3.17 -14.76 1.45
C ALA A 348 -2.32 -14.60 2.72
N THR A 349 -1.83 -15.69 3.30
CA THR A 349 -0.94 -15.69 4.47
C THR A 349 0.37 -14.97 4.16
N TYR A 350 0.93 -15.14 2.96
CA TYR A 350 2.12 -14.42 2.52
C TYR A 350 1.94 -12.89 2.58
N VAL A 351 0.81 -12.37 2.13
CA VAL A 351 0.50 -10.92 2.20
C VAL A 351 0.39 -10.43 3.64
N VAL A 352 -0.24 -11.21 4.53
CA VAL A 352 -0.31 -10.88 5.96
C VAL A 352 1.08 -10.84 6.58
N MET A 353 1.94 -11.80 6.24
CA MET A 353 3.32 -11.85 6.75
C MET A 353 4.18 -10.69 6.24
N ILE A 354 4.04 -10.29 4.98
CA ILE A 354 4.65 -9.05 4.47
C ILE A 354 4.28 -7.85 5.36
N SER A 355 3.01 -7.70 5.70
CA SER A 355 2.54 -6.59 6.53
C SER A 355 3.09 -6.67 7.96
N ALA A 356 3.18 -7.87 8.53
CA ALA A 356 3.77 -8.10 9.85
C ALA A 356 5.25 -7.72 9.87
N PHE A 357 6.04 -8.18 8.90
CA PHE A 357 7.46 -7.86 8.79
C PHE A 357 7.71 -6.37 8.50
N ASN A 358 6.85 -5.75 7.71
CA ASN A 358 6.87 -4.30 7.50
C ASN A 358 6.64 -3.54 8.82
N MET A 359 5.65 -3.94 9.61
CA MET A 359 5.34 -3.34 10.93
C MET A 359 6.52 -3.49 11.89
N VAL A 360 7.02 -4.72 12.05
CA VAL A 360 8.15 -5.03 12.94
C VAL A 360 9.41 -4.31 12.49
N GLY A 361 9.67 -4.27 11.19
CA GLY A 361 10.79 -3.57 10.59
C GLY A 361 10.80 -2.07 10.89
N ARG A 362 9.63 -1.42 10.92
CA ARG A 362 9.52 0.00 11.30
C ARG A 362 10.06 0.28 12.69
N PHE A 363 9.72 -0.57 13.65
CA PHE A 363 10.18 -0.42 15.02
C PHE A 363 11.65 -0.80 15.21
N ILE A 364 12.04 -1.98 14.71
CA ILE A 364 13.40 -2.52 14.92
C ILE A 364 14.45 -1.63 14.24
N TRP A 365 14.30 -1.35 12.95
CA TRP A 365 15.31 -0.61 12.21
C TRP A 365 15.40 0.86 12.63
N ALA A 366 14.27 1.50 12.91
CA ALA A 366 14.28 2.87 13.40
C ALA A 366 14.94 2.96 14.78
N SER A 367 14.68 2.00 15.69
CA SER A 367 15.35 1.93 16.99
C SER A 367 16.85 1.62 16.85
N ALA A 368 17.21 0.65 16.01
CA ALA A 368 18.62 0.30 15.75
C ALA A 368 19.39 1.49 15.18
N SER A 369 18.72 2.32 14.36
CA SER A 369 19.33 3.50 13.76
C SER A 369 19.78 4.56 14.77
N ASP A 370 19.26 4.54 16.01
CA ASP A 370 19.74 5.40 17.10
C ASP A 370 21.18 5.03 17.54
N TYR A 371 21.58 3.78 17.32
CA TYR A 371 22.90 3.25 17.72
C TYR A 371 23.89 3.19 16.56
N ILE A 372 23.46 2.71 15.40
CA ILE A 372 24.32 2.53 14.21
C ILE A 372 24.41 3.77 13.32
N GLY A 373 23.54 4.76 13.56
CA GLY A 373 23.42 6.00 12.77
C GLY A 373 22.53 5.85 11.54
N ARG A 374 21.80 6.92 11.18
CA ARG A 374 20.79 6.91 10.10
C ARG A 374 21.41 6.58 8.75
N ARG A 375 22.50 7.24 8.41
CA ARG A 375 23.21 7.02 7.15
C ARG A 375 23.63 5.57 6.97
N ASN A 376 24.18 4.95 8.02
CA ASN A 376 24.64 3.55 7.99
C ASN A 376 23.45 2.57 7.88
N THR A 377 22.32 2.89 8.54
CA THR A 377 21.09 2.09 8.42
C THR A 377 20.64 2.03 6.97
N TYR A 378 20.62 3.17 6.26
CA TYR A 378 20.28 3.21 4.84
C TYR A 378 21.31 2.52 3.94
N TRP A 379 22.60 2.53 4.31
CA TRP A 379 23.61 1.71 3.64
C TRP A 379 23.26 0.23 3.68
N ILE A 380 22.84 -0.28 4.86
CA ILE A 380 22.41 -1.67 5.02
C ILE A 380 21.18 -1.93 4.15
N PHE A 381 20.17 -1.05 4.17
CA PHE A 381 18.95 -1.22 3.37
C PHE A 381 19.25 -1.35 1.88
N PHE A 382 20.09 -0.49 1.36
CA PHE A 382 20.36 -0.47 -0.07
C PHE A 382 21.28 -1.60 -0.51
N LEU A 383 22.37 -1.86 0.20
CA LEU A 383 23.30 -2.95 -0.17
C LEU A 383 22.62 -4.32 -0.07
N LEU A 384 21.97 -4.59 1.06
CA LEU A 384 21.27 -5.86 1.25
C LEU A 384 20.06 -5.95 0.32
N GLY A 385 19.31 -4.86 0.15
CA GLY A 385 18.16 -4.81 -0.76
C GLY A 385 18.54 -5.09 -2.22
N ILE A 386 19.62 -4.47 -2.73
CA ILE A 386 20.15 -4.74 -4.07
C ILE A 386 20.49 -6.22 -4.22
N PHE A 387 21.25 -6.79 -3.28
CA PHE A 387 21.61 -8.20 -3.30
C PHE A 387 20.37 -9.10 -3.34
N LEU A 388 19.39 -8.86 -2.46
CA LEU A 388 18.18 -9.67 -2.39
C LEU A 388 17.33 -9.55 -3.66
N TYR A 389 17.12 -8.33 -4.19
CA TYR A 389 16.38 -8.16 -5.44
C TYR A 389 17.06 -8.83 -6.64
N LEU A 390 18.40 -8.78 -6.72
CA LEU A 390 19.15 -9.47 -7.78
C LEU A 390 19.12 -11.00 -7.63
N SER A 391 18.94 -11.53 -6.43
CA SER A 391 18.89 -12.97 -6.17
C SER A 391 17.53 -13.61 -6.43
N ILE A 392 16.41 -12.83 -6.44
CA ILE A 392 15.07 -13.35 -6.69
C ILE A 392 14.93 -13.96 -8.09
N PRO A 393 15.38 -13.33 -9.19
CA PRO A 393 15.35 -13.95 -10.53
C PRO A 393 16.07 -15.30 -10.60
N PHE A 394 17.19 -15.43 -9.89
CA PHE A 394 17.91 -16.70 -9.79
C PHE A 394 17.06 -17.77 -9.10
N SER A 395 16.44 -17.45 -7.96
CA SER A 395 15.56 -18.40 -7.25
C SER A 395 14.35 -18.84 -8.08
N ALA A 396 13.76 -17.92 -8.84
CA ALA A 396 12.65 -18.18 -9.75
C ALA A 396 13.07 -19.12 -10.91
N GLN A 397 14.25 -18.92 -11.46
CA GLN A 397 14.81 -19.81 -12.48
C GLN A 397 15.09 -21.22 -11.93
N GLN A 398 15.62 -21.31 -10.72
CA GLN A 398 15.93 -22.60 -10.10
C GLN A 398 14.67 -23.41 -9.78
N VAL A 399 13.58 -22.79 -9.33
CA VAL A 399 12.33 -23.50 -9.04
C VAL A 399 11.70 -24.05 -10.31
N SER A 400 11.81 -23.36 -11.45
CA SER A 400 11.33 -23.85 -12.75
C SER A 400 12.14 -25.05 -13.25
N ALA A 401 13.47 -25.00 -13.06
CA ALA A 401 14.36 -26.08 -13.50
C ALA A 401 14.28 -27.32 -12.60
N SER A 402 14.10 -27.14 -11.30
CA SER A 402 14.03 -28.21 -10.29
C SER A 402 13.12 -27.78 -9.15
N PRO A 403 11.81 -28.13 -9.19
CA PRO A 403 10.86 -27.76 -8.16
C PRO A 403 11.32 -28.19 -6.76
N SER A 404 11.55 -27.23 -5.88
CA SER A 404 12.01 -27.47 -4.52
C SER A 404 11.46 -26.42 -3.55
N VAL A 405 11.01 -26.89 -2.39
CA VAL A 405 10.55 -26.03 -1.28
C VAL A 405 11.67 -25.08 -0.80
N VAL A 406 12.93 -25.44 -0.99
CA VAL A 406 14.09 -24.59 -0.60
C VAL A 406 14.04 -23.24 -1.30
N TRP A 407 13.69 -23.19 -2.58
CA TRP A 407 13.59 -21.94 -3.33
C TRP A 407 12.40 -21.09 -2.91
N LEU A 408 11.29 -21.72 -2.54
CA LEU A 408 10.15 -21.02 -1.95
C LEU A 408 10.51 -20.40 -0.59
N VAL A 409 11.19 -21.16 0.28
CA VAL A 409 11.64 -20.65 1.59
C VAL A 409 12.64 -19.51 1.41
N TYR A 410 13.57 -19.64 0.47
CA TYR A 410 14.52 -18.56 0.14
C TYR A 410 13.79 -17.28 -0.30
N PHE A 411 12.91 -17.40 -1.28
CA PHE A 411 12.12 -16.27 -1.80
C PHE A 411 11.30 -15.62 -0.68
N TYR A 412 10.64 -16.44 0.13
CA TYR A 412 9.84 -15.97 1.26
C TYR A 412 10.71 -15.21 2.26
N ALA A 413 11.83 -15.76 2.67
CA ALA A 413 12.76 -15.11 3.58
C ALA A 413 13.34 -13.80 3.00
N ALA A 414 13.76 -13.81 1.73
CA ALA A 414 14.31 -12.65 1.04
C ALA A 414 13.28 -11.50 1.00
N THR A 415 12.04 -11.80 0.63
CA THR A 415 10.98 -10.79 0.58
C THR A 415 10.60 -10.29 1.98
N MET A 416 10.54 -11.15 3.00
CA MET A 416 10.30 -10.71 4.38
C MET A 416 11.39 -9.74 4.85
N ILE A 417 12.68 -10.02 4.58
CA ILE A 417 13.79 -9.11 4.91
C ILE A 417 13.63 -7.78 4.16
N ILE A 418 13.36 -7.81 2.85
CA ILE A 418 13.11 -6.60 2.04
C ILE A 418 12.00 -5.76 2.69
N PHE A 419 10.90 -6.37 3.13
CA PHE A 419 9.79 -5.64 3.72
C PHE A 419 10.06 -5.12 5.12
N THR A 420 10.96 -5.73 5.90
CA THR A 420 11.45 -5.08 7.13
C THR A 420 12.19 -3.78 6.81
N MET A 421 13.05 -3.79 5.78
CA MET A 421 13.82 -2.61 5.37
C MET A 421 12.96 -1.53 4.71
N TYR A 422 11.95 -1.94 3.92
CA TYR A 422 10.93 -1.04 3.39
C TYR A 422 10.22 -0.28 4.53
N GLY A 423 9.74 -0.99 5.53
CA GLY A 423 9.12 -0.39 6.71
C GLY A 423 10.10 0.48 7.50
N GLY A 424 11.32 -0.03 7.72
CA GLY A 424 12.41 0.68 8.39
C GLY A 424 12.78 2.01 7.72
N GLY A 425 12.76 2.06 6.38
CA GLY A 425 13.02 3.27 5.62
C GLY A 425 12.03 4.39 5.93
N PHE A 426 10.74 4.08 5.98
CA PHE A 426 9.74 5.05 6.39
C PHE A 426 9.91 5.55 7.83
N ALA A 427 10.27 4.65 8.75
CA ALA A 427 10.33 4.97 10.16
C ALA A 427 11.63 5.69 10.55
N THR A 428 12.71 5.48 9.80
CA THR A 428 14.02 6.12 10.06
C THR A 428 14.10 7.53 9.46
N ILE A 429 13.35 7.83 8.37
CA ILE A 429 13.51 9.10 7.64
C ILE A 429 13.18 10.35 8.47
N PRO A 430 12.13 10.39 9.34
CA PRO A 430 11.86 11.59 10.12
C PRO A 430 12.97 11.88 11.15
N ALA A 431 13.55 10.82 11.73
CA ALA A 431 14.69 10.98 12.61
C ALA A 431 15.95 11.46 11.86
N TYR A 432 16.14 10.99 10.63
CA TYR A 432 17.23 11.46 9.77
C TYR A 432 17.07 12.94 9.39
N LEU A 433 15.81 13.37 9.08
CA LEU A 433 15.52 14.80 8.88
C LEU A 433 15.79 15.63 10.12
N ALA A 434 15.41 15.13 11.31
CA ALA A 434 15.67 15.81 12.57
C ALA A 434 17.15 15.95 12.88
N ASP A 435 17.96 14.94 12.51
CA ASP A 435 19.41 14.97 12.67
C ASP A 435 20.06 16.01 11.72
N ILE A 436 19.59 16.12 10.46
CA ILE A 436 20.17 17.01 9.45
C ILE A 436 19.68 18.47 9.60
N PHE A 437 18.37 18.67 9.84
CA PHE A 437 17.75 20.00 9.80
C PHE A 437 17.35 20.56 11.17
N GLY A 438 17.59 19.80 12.25
CA GLY A 438 17.10 20.14 13.59
C GLY A 438 15.64 19.75 13.81
N THR A 439 15.16 19.89 15.05
CA THR A 439 13.84 19.40 15.48
C THR A 439 12.72 20.40 15.38
N LYS A 440 13.04 21.71 15.27
CA LYS A 440 12.06 22.81 15.37
C LYS A 440 11.00 22.76 14.26
N TYR A 441 11.41 22.48 13.02
CA TYR A 441 10.53 22.47 11.84
C TYR A 441 10.43 21.07 11.18
N VAL A 442 10.87 20.03 11.87
CA VAL A 442 10.95 18.68 11.32
C VAL A 442 9.60 18.16 10.79
N GLY A 443 8.50 18.51 11.44
CA GLY A 443 7.16 18.12 11.00
C GLY A 443 6.80 18.70 9.63
N GLY A 444 7.10 19.98 9.42
CA GLY A 444 6.87 20.63 8.14
C GLY A 444 7.79 20.14 7.02
N ILE A 445 9.08 19.93 7.33
CA ILE A 445 10.05 19.40 6.36
C ILE A 445 9.69 17.95 5.98
N HIS A 446 9.31 17.13 6.96
CA HIS A 446 8.85 15.76 6.74
C HIS A 446 7.58 15.71 5.88
N GLY A 447 6.60 16.59 6.19
CA GLY A 447 5.39 16.69 5.37
C GLY A 447 5.71 16.94 3.89
N ARG A 448 6.62 17.88 3.58
CA ARG A 448 7.05 18.15 2.21
C ARG A 448 7.82 16.97 1.59
N LEU A 449 8.59 16.25 2.40
CA LEU A 449 9.31 15.06 1.92
C LEU A 449 8.37 13.92 1.53
N LEU A 450 7.18 13.83 2.11
CA LEU A 450 6.19 12.79 1.79
C LEU A 450 5.63 12.87 0.35
N THR A 451 5.89 13.96 -0.38
CA THR A 451 5.68 13.99 -1.84
C THR A 451 6.48 12.92 -2.58
N ALA A 452 7.61 12.47 -2.03
CA ALA A 452 8.36 11.32 -2.51
C ALA A 452 7.54 10.02 -2.43
N TRP A 453 6.76 9.85 -1.38
CA TRP A 453 5.86 8.71 -1.25
C TRP A 453 4.71 8.77 -2.27
N SER A 454 4.11 9.95 -2.47
CA SER A 454 3.09 10.13 -3.51
C SER A 454 3.62 9.75 -4.90
N THR A 455 4.82 10.20 -5.24
CA THR A 455 5.47 9.86 -6.49
C THR A 455 5.73 8.35 -6.59
N ALA A 456 6.26 7.73 -5.56
CA ALA A 456 6.50 6.30 -5.50
C ALA A 456 5.19 5.48 -5.61
N GLY A 457 4.10 5.97 -4.99
CA GLY A 457 2.77 5.34 -5.03
C GLY A 457 2.14 5.33 -6.42
N VAL A 458 2.60 6.19 -7.34
CA VAL A 458 2.24 6.16 -8.76
C VAL A 458 3.25 5.33 -9.55
N LEU A 459 4.54 5.61 -9.39
CA LEU A 459 5.60 4.98 -10.19
C LEU A 459 5.74 3.48 -9.93
N GLY A 460 5.61 3.03 -8.67
CA GLY A 460 5.78 1.63 -8.31
C GLY A 460 4.77 0.70 -9.00
N PRO A 461 3.46 0.90 -8.79
CA PRO A 461 2.44 0.11 -9.46
C PRO A 461 2.50 0.19 -10.99
N LEU A 462 2.71 1.37 -11.58
CA LEU A 462 2.84 1.53 -13.03
C LEU A 462 4.04 0.75 -13.58
N ALA A 463 5.20 0.85 -12.93
CA ALA A 463 6.40 0.15 -13.36
C ALA A 463 6.21 -1.38 -13.33
N ILE A 464 5.69 -1.92 -12.21
CA ILE A 464 5.55 -3.37 -12.08
C ILE A 464 4.50 -3.94 -13.03
N THR A 465 3.36 -3.26 -13.20
CA THR A 465 2.30 -3.73 -14.11
C THR A 465 2.74 -3.67 -15.57
N SER A 466 3.42 -2.58 -15.98
CA SER A 466 3.92 -2.44 -17.35
C SER A 466 5.02 -3.45 -17.68
N LEU A 467 5.99 -3.64 -16.76
CA LEU A 467 7.07 -4.61 -16.98
C LEU A 467 6.55 -6.04 -16.99
N ARG A 468 5.62 -6.38 -16.07
CA ARG A 468 4.97 -7.68 -16.07
C ARG A 468 4.19 -7.92 -17.36
N GLN A 469 3.39 -6.94 -17.81
CA GLN A 469 2.61 -7.09 -19.05
C GLN A 469 3.54 -7.29 -20.26
N ASN A 470 4.64 -6.56 -20.35
CA ASN A 470 5.63 -6.77 -21.39
C ASN A 470 6.23 -8.19 -21.32
N SER A 471 6.55 -8.68 -20.11
CA SER A 471 7.04 -10.05 -19.92
C SER A 471 5.99 -11.10 -20.33
N VAL A 472 4.72 -10.88 -19.99
CA VAL A 472 3.60 -11.74 -20.40
C VAL A 472 3.46 -11.76 -21.93
N ASN A 473 3.47 -10.60 -22.58
CA ASN A 473 3.35 -10.51 -24.04
C ASN A 473 4.52 -11.22 -24.73
N THR A 474 5.75 -11.03 -24.24
CA THR A 474 6.93 -11.72 -24.77
C THR A 474 6.78 -13.23 -24.60
N ALA A 475 6.41 -13.69 -23.40
CA ALA A 475 6.22 -15.12 -23.13
C ALA A 475 5.12 -15.75 -24.00
N ILE A 476 4.02 -15.04 -24.24
CA ILE A 476 2.95 -15.51 -25.13
C ILE A 476 3.49 -15.64 -26.57
N ASN A 477 4.20 -14.63 -27.08
CA ASN A 477 4.76 -14.67 -28.43
C ASN A 477 5.78 -15.83 -28.60
N ASP A 478 6.65 -16.02 -27.61
CA ASP A 478 7.63 -17.10 -27.59
C ASP A 478 6.93 -18.47 -27.59
N LEU A 479 5.91 -18.67 -26.74
CA LEU A 479 5.14 -19.92 -26.69
C LEU A 479 4.38 -20.16 -27.98
N VAL A 480 3.71 -19.15 -28.55
CA VAL A 480 2.98 -19.26 -29.83
C VAL A 480 3.91 -19.70 -30.97
N SER A 481 5.17 -19.24 -30.97
CA SER A 481 6.15 -19.66 -31.97
C SER A 481 6.49 -21.16 -31.92
N LEU A 482 6.21 -21.83 -30.81
CA LEU A 482 6.45 -23.24 -30.59
C LEU A 482 5.21 -24.11 -30.86
N VAL A 483 4.03 -23.51 -30.93
CA VAL A 483 2.75 -24.21 -31.11
C VAL A 483 2.47 -24.50 -32.56
N ASP A 484 1.99 -25.71 -32.85
CA ASP A 484 1.47 -26.03 -34.18
C ASP A 484 0.22 -25.21 -34.52
N PRO A 485 0.17 -24.52 -35.67
CA PRO A 485 -0.97 -23.68 -36.05
C PRO A 485 -2.32 -24.41 -36.04
N SER A 486 -2.36 -25.69 -36.36
CA SER A 486 -3.59 -26.48 -36.35
C SER A 486 -4.05 -26.79 -34.91
N ALA A 487 -3.11 -27.06 -34.01
CA ALA A 487 -3.40 -27.24 -32.58
C ALA A 487 -3.90 -25.92 -31.95
N PHE A 488 -3.29 -24.79 -32.33
CA PHE A 488 -3.72 -23.45 -31.90
C PHE A 488 -5.17 -23.18 -32.33
N GLN A 489 -5.48 -23.39 -33.63
CA GLN A 489 -6.82 -23.17 -34.14
C GLN A 489 -7.86 -24.12 -33.52
N THR A 490 -7.48 -25.37 -33.24
CA THR A 490 -8.36 -26.32 -32.55
C THR A 490 -8.67 -25.91 -31.13
N GLN A 491 -7.66 -25.41 -30.39
CA GLN A 491 -7.79 -24.99 -28.98
C GLN A 491 -8.55 -23.68 -28.81
N PHE A 492 -8.31 -22.70 -29.69
CA PHE A 492 -8.80 -21.35 -29.51
C PHE A 492 -9.92 -20.95 -30.49
N GLY A 493 -10.23 -21.80 -31.48
CA GLY A 493 -11.27 -21.55 -32.47
C GLY A 493 -10.94 -20.46 -33.50
N ALA A 494 -9.70 -19.95 -33.51
CA ALA A 494 -9.24 -18.91 -34.41
C ALA A 494 -7.76 -19.07 -34.72
N GLY A 495 -7.29 -18.50 -35.83
CA GLY A 495 -5.89 -18.58 -36.24
C GLY A 495 -4.96 -17.66 -35.44
N ILE A 496 -3.65 -17.89 -35.55
CA ILE A 496 -2.60 -17.10 -34.89
C ILE A 496 -2.62 -15.63 -35.38
N ASP A 497 -3.14 -15.36 -36.57
CA ASP A 497 -3.36 -14.02 -37.11
C ASP A 497 -4.29 -13.14 -36.25
N GLN A 498 -5.12 -13.76 -35.41
CA GLN A 498 -6.02 -13.10 -34.45
C GLN A 498 -5.45 -13.05 -33.01
N LEU A 499 -4.18 -13.35 -32.81
CA LEU A 499 -3.56 -13.48 -31.49
C LEU A 499 -3.80 -12.26 -30.59
N GLU A 500 -3.65 -11.05 -31.13
CA GLU A 500 -3.82 -9.81 -30.37
C GLU A 500 -5.23 -9.68 -29.78
N ALA A 501 -6.26 -9.98 -30.58
CA ALA A 501 -7.66 -9.97 -30.14
C ALA A 501 -7.95 -11.07 -29.12
N LEU A 502 -7.36 -12.27 -29.31
CA LEU A 502 -7.52 -13.40 -28.42
C LEU A 502 -6.83 -13.17 -27.04
N VAL A 503 -5.70 -12.48 -27.04
CA VAL A 503 -5.02 -12.06 -25.81
C VAL A 503 -5.82 -10.97 -25.12
N ALA A 504 -6.32 -9.99 -25.85
CA ALA A 504 -7.14 -8.91 -25.29
C ALA A 504 -8.43 -9.41 -24.64
N SER A 505 -9.03 -10.48 -25.18
CA SER A 505 -10.22 -11.15 -24.63
C SER A 505 -9.90 -12.20 -23.54
N ASN A 506 -8.62 -12.36 -23.14
CA ASN A 506 -8.14 -13.42 -22.25
C ASN A 506 -8.45 -14.87 -22.74
N THR A 507 -8.78 -15.05 -24.00
CA THR A 507 -8.98 -16.36 -24.61
C THR A 507 -7.66 -17.09 -24.72
N VAL A 508 -6.59 -16.39 -25.11
CA VAL A 508 -5.20 -16.90 -25.11
C VAL A 508 -4.47 -16.33 -23.91
N ASN A 509 -3.89 -17.21 -23.11
CA ASN A 509 -3.00 -16.88 -22.00
C ASN A 509 -1.90 -17.95 -21.85
N ILE A 510 -0.89 -17.68 -21.01
CA ILE A 510 0.26 -18.58 -20.84
C ILE A 510 -0.20 -19.98 -20.43
N ALA A 511 -1.11 -20.09 -19.46
CA ALA A 511 -1.54 -21.40 -18.95
C ALA A 511 -2.18 -22.28 -20.04
N ARG A 512 -3.05 -21.70 -20.88
CA ARG A 512 -3.68 -22.41 -22.00
C ARG A 512 -2.71 -22.74 -23.13
N LEU A 513 -1.70 -21.88 -23.36
CA LEU A 513 -0.65 -22.18 -24.34
C LEU A 513 0.23 -23.33 -23.86
N MET A 514 0.52 -23.42 -22.56
CA MET A 514 1.29 -24.51 -21.97
C MET A 514 0.62 -25.90 -22.14
N GLU A 515 -0.69 -25.95 -22.39
CA GLU A 515 -1.41 -27.19 -22.67
C GLU A 515 -1.11 -27.78 -24.07
N ILE A 516 -0.68 -26.92 -25.02
CA ILE A 516 -0.52 -27.28 -26.44
C ILE A 516 0.90 -27.06 -26.99
N VAL A 517 1.84 -26.58 -26.19
CA VAL A 517 3.27 -26.53 -26.57
C VAL A 517 3.91 -27.92 -26.50
N PRO A 518 5.05 -28.15 -27.18
CA PRO A 518 5.77 -29.40 -27.12
C PRO A 518 6.14 -29.83 -25.69
N PRO A 519 6.08 -31.11 -25.34
CA PRO A 519 6.49 -31.63 -24.04
C PRO A 519 7.93 -31.21 -23.70
N GLY A 520 8.15 -30.75 -22.45
CA GLY A 520 9.45 -30.25 -21.99
C GLY A 520 9.67 -28.75 -22.16
N THR A 521 8.69 -28.01 -22.70
CA THR A 521 8.72 -26.57 -22.71
C THR A 521 8.66 -26.03 -21.29
N THR A 522 9.60 -25.13 -20.92
CA THR A 522 9.63 -24.52 -19.59
C THR A 522 8.52 -23.49 -19.45
N ASP A 523 7.77 -23.55 -18.35
CA ASP A 523 6.74 -22.57 -18.01
C ASP A 523 7.39 -21.19 -17.69
N PRO A 524 7.10 -20.13 -18.46
CA PRO A 524 7.71 -18.82 -18.29
C PRO A 524 7.14 -18.02 -17.11
N THR A 525 6.07 -18.47 -16.45
CA THR A 525 5.35 -17.72 -15.41
C THR A 525 6.24 -17.34 -14.23
N SER A 526 7.19 -18.18 -13.87
CA SER A 526 8.16 -17.90 -12.80
C SER A 526 9.09 -16.71 -13.09
N SER A 527 9.32 -16.39 -14.36
CA SER A 527 10.25 -15.34 -14.80
C SER A 527 9.60 -13.97 -15.07
N LEU A 528 8.27 -13.87 -15.01
CA LEU A 528 7.51 -12.67 -15.36
C LEU A 528 7.92 -11.40 -14.61
N TYR A 529 8.49 -11.55 -13.41
CA TYR A 529 8.90 -10.45 -12.55
C TYR A 529 10.40 -10.14 -12.59
N ASN A 530 11.20 -10.84 -13.39
CA ASN A 530 12.65 -10.66 -13.42
C ASN A 530 13.05 -9.21 -13.76
N SER A 531 12.46 -8.62 -14.79
CA SER A 531 12.72 -7.23 -15.18
C SER A 531 12.33 -6.25 -14.07
N THR A 532 11.26 -6.54 -13.34
CA THR A 532 10.85 -5.74 -12.18
C THR A 532 11.89 -5.80 -11.07
N MET A 533 12.39 -6.98 -10.72
CA MET A 533 13.40 -7.13 -9.67
C MET A 533 14.70 -6.40 -10.02
N LEU A 534 15.12 -6.46 -11.28
CA LEU A 534 16.28 -5.71 -11.79
C LEU A 534 16.06 -4.19 -11.69
N LEU A 535 14.88 -3.69 -12.05
CA LEU A 535 14.55 -2.28 -11.89
C LEU A 535 14.59 -1.85 -10.41
N MET A 536 14.01 -2.65 -9.51
CA MET A 536 14.03 -2.34 -8.08
C MET A 536 15.46 -2.27 -7.53
N ALA A 537 16.33 -3.20 -7.92
CA ALA A 537 17.76 -3.15 -7.57
C ALA A 537 18.44 -1.87 -8.11
N ALA A 538 18.14 -1.46 -9.35
CA ALA A 538 18.69 -0.24 -9.93
C ALA A 538 18.22 1.03 -9.19
N LEU A 539 16.94 1.11 -8.80
CA LEU A 539 16.42 2.23 -8.01
C LEU A 539 17.10 2.32 -6.64
N LEU A 540 17.31 1.18 -5.98
CA LEU A 540 18.04 1.15 -4.71
C LEU A 540 19.51 1.55 -4.89
N ALA A 541 20.15 1.24 -6.02
CA ALA A 541 21.51 1.69 -6.31
C ALA A 541 21.59 3.22 -6.46
N ILE A 542 20.61 3.86 -7.10
CA ILE A 542 20.53 5.33 -7.17
C ILE A 542 20.30 5.92 -5.77
N ALA A 543 19.43 5.32 -4.96
CA ALA A 543 19.20 5.74 -3.58
C ALA A 543 20.46 5.59 -2.72
N LEU A 544 21.25 4.51 -2.92
CA LEU A 544 22.54 4.28 -2.27
C LEU A 544 23.53 5.40 -2.57
N VAL A 545 23.69 5.78 -3.84
CA VAL A 545 24.55 6.89 -4.27
C VAL A 545 24.10 8.20 -3.62
N SER A 546 22.78 8.47 -3.63
CA SER A 546 22.21 9.67 -3.01
C SER A 546 22.54 9.74 -1.51
N ASN A 547 22.37 8.62 -0.79
CA ASN A 547 22.71 8.51 0.64
C ASN A 547 24.23 8.64 0.90
N ALA A 548 25.06 8.09 0.01
CA ALA A 548 26.52 8.17 0.11
C ALA A 548 27.05 9.62 -0.01
N LEU A 549 26.39 10.42 -0.85
CA LEU A 549 26.76 11.83 -1.09
C LEU A 549 26.24 12.79 -0.02
N MET A 550 25.55 12.29 1.02
CA MET A 550 25.00 13.12 2.09
C MET A 550 26.10 13.82 2.88
N ARG A 551 25.93 15.13 3.07
CA ARG A 551 26.86 16.00 3.83
C ARG A 551 26.07 16.88 4.80
N PRO A 552 26.70 17.49 5.81
CA PRO A 552 26.04 18.51 6.65
C PRO A 552 25.46 19.64 5.83
N VAL A 553 24.42 20.30 6.37
CA VAL A 553 23.83 21.50 5.74
C VAL A 553 24.79 22.67 5.87
N ASP A 554 24.88 23.50 4.83
CA ASP A 554 25.70 24.70 4.81
C ASP A 554 25.17 25.68 5.88
N PRO A 555 26.07 26.27 6.73
CA PRO A 555 25.71 27.20 7.79
C PRO A 555 24.85 28.40 7.35
N LYS A 556 24.92 28.80 6.08
CA LYS A 556 24.09 29.91 5.55
C LYS A 556 22.58 29.64 5.59
N HIS A 557 22.17 28.37 5.70
CA HIS A 557 20.77 27.94 5.80
C HIS A 557 20.31 27.76 7.25
N HIS A 558 21.23 27.87 8.22
CA HIS A 558 20.90 27.78 9.64
C HIS A 558 20.12 29.02 10.08
N LEU A 559 19.21 28.84 11.02
CA LEU A 559 18.58 29.97 11.71
C LEU A 559 19.64 30.64 12.59
N ASN A 560 19.69 31.97 12.51
CA ASN A 560 20.38 32.75 13.50
C ASN A 560 19.52 32.70 14.78
N ASP A 561 20.00 31.98 15.80
CA ASP A 561 19.36 31.90 17.12
C ASP A 561 19.46 33.25 17.84
#